data_e6b931ead4bb4fb5f1d2f6744c69e1a4
#
_entry.id   e6b931ead4bb4fb5f1d2f6744c69e1a4
#
_cell.length_a   1.000
_cell.length_b   1.000
_cell.length_c   1.000
_cell.angle_alpha   90.00
_cell.angle_beta   90.00
_cell.angle_gamma   90.00
#
_symmetry.space_group_name_H-M   'P 1'
#
loop_
_entity.id
_entity.type
_entity.pdbx_description
1 polymer ?
#
loop_
_entity_poly.entity_id
_entity_poly.type
_entity_poly.pdbx_seq_one_letter_code
_entity_poly.pdbx_strand_id
1 'polypeptide(L)'
;DNAGQVQIFESDDRINWKPKKRISTSSPFGYMWECPDYFTVDGQNILSASVQGLTGGIWEERNVYQSGYFFVEGDIMTDSYLSEYQLWDYGFDFYAPQSFQAEDGRIILLAWMGMPDCEEYGNISTIREGWQHCFTFPRELYKKDGKICQRPVRELEQWKKAEREERDYLSAEGAKVYDIRVSGIKANRFRAVLGEELLLEYKEGYFRMEFENRD
;
A
#
# COMPACT_ATOMS: atom_id res chain seq x y z
N ASP A 1 13.96 25.76 -0.04
CA ASP A 1 12.82 25.29 0.76
C ASP A 1 12.81 23.77 0.73
N ASN A 2 12.94 23.15 1.88
CA ASN A 2 12.96 21.67 2.01
C ASN A 2 11.52 21.16 2.18
N ALA A 3 10.67 21.40 1.19
CA ALA A 3 9.30 20.89 1.17
C ALA A 3 9.13 19.90 0.01
N GLY A 4 8.47 18.76 0.30
CA GLY A 4 8.15 17.77 -0.71
C GLY A 4 7.27 18.36 -1.81
N GLN A 5 7.54 17.99 -3.07
CA GLN A 5 6.83 18.46 -4.24
C GLN A 5 7.01 17.52 -5.43
N VAL A 6 6.09 17.59 -6.40
CA VAL A 6 6.21 16.93 -7.70
C VAL A 6 6.45 17.97 -8.77
N GLN A 7 7.37 17.70 -9.70
CA GLN A 7 7.59 18.53 -10.89
C GLN A 7 6.97 17.84 -12.12
N ILE A 8 6.20 18.61 -12.88
CA ILE A 8 5.66 18.19 -14.16
C ILE A 8 6.51 18.77 -15.28
N PHE A 9 6.87 17.92 -16.21
CA PHE A 9 7.54 18.28 -17.45
C PHE A 9 6.66 17.93 -18.63
N GLU A 10 6.77 18.67 -19.71
CA GLU A 10 6.13 18.37 -20.99
C GLU A 10 7.15 18.25 -22.11
N SER A 11 6.84 17.44 -23.11
CA SER A 11 7.66 17.26 -24.30
C SER A 11 6.79 16.97 -25.52
N ASP A 12 7.10 17.61 -26.64
CA ASP A 12 6.46 17.37 -27.93
C ASP A 12 7.10 16.19 -28.70
N ASP A 13 8.36 15.86 -28.38
CA ASP A 13 9.17 14.88 -29.14
C ASP A 13 9.67 13.71 -28.26
N ARG A 14 9.35 13.70 -26.95
CA ARG A 14 9.82 12.71 -25.95
C ARG A 14 11.35 12.70 -25.74
N ILE A 15 12.05 13.69 -26.26
CA ILE A 15 13.50 13.85 -26.15
C ILE A 15 13.82 15.13 -25.36
N ASN A 16 13.18 16.24 -25.76
CA ASN A 16 13.37 17.54 -25.15
C ASN A 16 12.24 17.84 -24.18
N TRP A 17 12.56 17.84 -22.88
CA TRP A 17 11.61 18.06 -21.80
C TRP A 17 11.73 19.46 -21.22
N LYS A 18 10.61 20.14 -21.04
CA LYS A 18 10.53 21.47 -20.44
C LYS A 18 9.75 21.41 -19.13
N PRO A 19 10.23 22.08 -18.07
CA PRO A 19 9.47 22.17 -16.84
C PRO A 19 8.17 22.93 -17.08
N LYS A 20 7.05 22.36 -16.63
CA LYS A 20 5.70 22.93 -16.80
C LYS A 20 5.18 23.53 -15.50
N LYS A 21 5.16 22.74 -14.45
CA LYS A 21 4.51 23.09 -13.18
C LYS A 21 5.14 22.35 -12.01
N ARG A 22 5.05 22.93 -10.83
CA ARG A 22 5.30 22.26 -9.55
C ARG A 22 3.98 22.11 -8.81
N ILE A 23 3.80 20.96 -8.17
CA ILE A 23 2.66 20.62 -7.33
C ILE A 23 3.17 20.38 -5.93
N SER A 24 2.55 21.03 -4.96
CA SER A 24 2.80 20.88 -3.54
C SER A 24 1.51 21.10 -2.77
N THR A 25 1.51 20.78 -1.50
CA THR A 25 0.45 21.15 -0.56
C THR A 25 0.55 22.62 -0.17
N SER A 26 -0.53 23.17 0.37
CA SER A 26 -0.61 24.57 0.82
C SER A 26 0.35 24.92 1.96
N SER A 27 0.75 23.93 2.74
CA SER A 27 1.78 23.98 3.76
C SER A 27 2.81 22.89 3.55
N PRO A 28 4.06 23.02 4.03
CA PRO A 28 5.08 21.98 3.88
C PRO A 28 4.58 20.62 4.40
N PHE A 29 4.74 19.57 3.58
CA PHE A 29 4.33 18.22 3.89
C PHE A 29 5.45 17.25 3.51
N GLY A 30 6.19 16.78 4.51
CA GLY A 30 7.44 16.07 4.30
C GLY A 30 8.53 16.92 3.63
N TYR A 31 9.71 16.39 3.48
CA TYR A 31 10.83 17.05 2.80
C TYR A 31 11.09 16.50 1.39
N MET A 32 10.60 15.29 1.07
CA MET A 32 10.77 14.62 -0.22
C MET A 32 9.49 13.84 -0.56
N TRP A 33 9.08 13.91 -1.84
CA TRP A 33 8.05 13.05 -2.42
C TRP A 33 8.69 12.23 -3.51
N GLU A 34 8.84 10.94 -3.26
CA GLU A 34 9.43 9.98 -4.20
C GLU A 34 8.35 9.21 -4.97
N CYS A 35 8.76 8.62 -6.08
CA CYS A 35 7.93 7.74 -6.91
C CYS A 35 6.53 8.30 -7.20
N PRO A 36 6.41 9.56 -7.68
CA PRO A 36 5.11 10.11 -8.00
C PRO A 36 4.43 9.32 -9.12
N ASP A 37 3.14 9.08 -8.95
CA ASP A 37 2.30 8.39 -9.92
C ASP A 37 0.95 9.10 -10.03
N TYR A 38 0.53 9.44 -11.26
CA TYR A 38 -0.71 10.16 -11.51
C TYR A 38 -1.63 9.36 -12.40
N PHE A 39 -2.80 9.01 -11.90
CA PHE A 39 -3.78 8.16 -12.57
C PHE A 39 -5.21 8.46 -12.14
N THR A 40 -6.18 7.80 -12.77
CA THR A 40 -7.61 7.97 -12.49
C THR A 40 -8.24 6.65 -12.10
N VAL A 41 -8.99 6.62 -10.99
CA VAL A 41 -9.79 5.48 -10.54
C VAL A 41 -11.26 5.90 -10.46
N ASP A 42 -12.13 5.24 -11.20
CA ASP A 42 -13.58 5.51 -11.23
C ASP A 42 -13.92 7.01 -11.35
N GLY A 43 -13.20 7.70 -12.25
CA GLY A 43 -13.39 9.13 -12.51
C GLY A 43 -12.74 10.07 -11.47
N GLN A 44 -12.04 9.55 -10.48
CA GLN A 44 -11.29 10.33 -9.49
C GLN A 44 -9.81 10.39 -9.85
N ASN A 45 -9.26 11.57 -10.05
CA ASN A 45 -7.84 11.77 -10.25
C ASN A 45 -7.08 11.63 -8.93
N ILE A 46 -5.95 10.95 -9.00
CA ILE A 46 -5.11 10.59 -7.86
C ILE A 46 -3.66 10.97 -8.17
N LEU A 47 -3.00 11.57 -7.21
CA LEU A 47 -1.56 11.72 -7.17
C LEU A 47 -1.03 10.89 -6.02
N SER A 48 -0.37 9.78 -6.34
CA SER A 48 0.35 8.94 -5.39
C SER A 48 1.77 9.45 -5.20
N ALA A 49 2.28 9.36 -3.98
CA ALA A 49 3.69 9.65 -3.69
C ALA A 49 4.15 8.92 -2.43
N SER A 50 5.44 8.59 -2.39
CA SER A 50 6.11 8.11 -1.19
C SER A 50 6.78 9.30 -0.50
N VAL A 51 6.30 9.63 0.69
CA VAL A 51 6.64 10.86 1.41
C VAL A 51 7.62 10.58 2.53
N GLN A 52 8.73 11.32 2.53
CA GLN A 52 9.74 11.30 3.58
C GLN A 52 9.58 12.49 4.52
N GLY A 53 9.83 12.27 5.81
CA GLY A 53 9.86 13.33 6.83
C GLY A 53 8.51 13.64 7.46
N LEU A 54 7.56 12.72 7.40
CA LEU A 54 6.37 12.78 8.23
C LEU A 54 6.69 12.26 9.65
N THR A 55 6.14 12.91 10.65
CA THR A 55 6.26 12.48 12.06
C THR A 55 4.97 11.80 12.48
N GLY A 56 5.09 10.51 12.76
CA GLY A 56 3.92 9.66 12.97
C GLY A 56 3.04 10.01 14.17
N GLY A 57 1.77 9.79 13.99
CA GLY A 57 0.77 9.71 15.04
C GLY A 57 0.86 8.41 15.86
N ILE A 58 -0.14 8.14 16.68
CA ILE A 58 -0.16 6.91 17.51
C ILE A 58 -0.34 5.65 16.66
N TRP A 59 -1.11 5.73 15.58
CA TRP A 59 -1.49 4.60 14.72
C TRP A 59 -1.10 4.76 13.26
N GLU A 60 -0.86 5.97 12.83
CA GLU A 60 -0.58 6.35 11.46
C GLU A 60 0.86 6.83 11.34
N GLU A 61 1.42 6.77 10.14
CA GLU A 61 2.75 7.29 9.82
C GLU A 61 3.86 6.73 10.71
N ARG A 62 3.76 5.43 11.07
CA ARG A 62 4.72 4.76 11.97
C ARG A 62 5.94 4.22 11.27
N ASN A 63 5.92 4.11 9.95
CA ASN A 63 7.08 3.73 9.15
C ASN A 63 8.08 4.89 9.07
N VAL A 64 9.32 4.57 8.72
CA VAL A 64 10.36 5.60 8.46
C VAL A 64 9.89 6.58 7.41
N TYR A 65 9.25 6.08 6.35
CA TYR A 65 8.62 6.85 5.28
C TYR A 65 7.21 6.31 5.00
N GLN A 66 6.38 7.15 4.37
CA GLN A 66 4.99 6.81 4.13
C GLN A 66 4.69 6.75 2.64
N SER A 67 3.84 5.82 2.23
CA SER A 67 3.30 5.75 0.87
C SER A 67 1.79 5.96 0.89
N GLY A 68 1.33 6.91 0.12
CA GLY A 68 -0.06 7.28 0.10
C GLY A 68 -0.44 8.10 -1.12
N TYR A 69 -1.57 8.76 -1.06
CA TYR A 69 -2.11 9.51 -2.18
C TYR A 69 -2.92 10.73 -1.75
N PHE A 70 -3.05 11.65 -2.68
CA PHE A 70 -3.97 12.78 -2.64
C PHE A 70 -5.04 12.59 -3.70
N PHE A 71 -6.27 12.98 -3.43
CA PHE A 71 -7.20 13.29 -4.50
C PHE A 71 -6.79 14.60 -5.17
N VAL A 72 -6.89 14.62 -6.49
CA VAL A 72 -6.61 15.82 -7.28
C VAL A 72 -7.93 16.38 -7.79
N GLU A 73 -8.26 17.60 -7.38
CA GLU A 73 -9.38 18.36 -7.89
C GLU A 73 -8.88 19.37 -8.92
N GLY A 74 -9.63 19.51 -10.01
CA GLY A 74 -9.22 20.36 -11.14
C GLY A 74 -8.29 19.63 -12.11
N ASP A 75 -7.60 20.43 -12.93
CA ASP A 75 -6.67 19.93 -13.93
C ASP A 75 -5.23 20.05 -13.43
N ILE A 76 -4.54 18.92 -13.34
CA ILE A 76 -3.17 18.86 -12.85
C ILE A 76 -2.20 19.72 -13.67
N MET A 77 -2.52 19.96 -14.94
CA MET A 77 -1.68 20.76 -15.86
C MET A 77 -1.89 22.27 -15.70
N THR A 78 -3.03 22.70 -15.17
CA THR A 78 -3.39 24.11 -14.99
C THR A 78 -3.61 24.42 -13.52
N ASP A 79 -4.86 24.39 -13.05
CA ASP A 79 -5.23 24.70 -11.68
C ASP A 79 -5.75 23.44 -10.97
N SER A 80 -5.02 22.99 -9.97
CA SER A 80 -5.36 21.81 -9.20
C SER A 80 -5.13 22.02 -7.73
N TYR A 81 -5.94 21.32 -6.93
CA TYR A 81 -5.85 21.26 -5.48
C TYR A 81 -5.68 19.82 -5.03
N LEU A 82 -4.83 19.62 -4.04
CA LEU A 82 -4.64 18.32 -3.40
C LEU A 82 -5.51 18.22 -2.15
N SER A 83 -6.17 17.09 -1.97
CA SER A 83 -6.86 16.77 -0.72
C SER A 83 -5.87 16.56 0.43
N GLU A 84 -6.38 16.16 1.60
CA GLU A 84 -5.55 15.57 2.63
C GLU A 84 -4.92 14.26 2.12
N TYR A 85 -3.70 13.98 2.58
CA TYR A 85 -2.96 12.76 2.26
C TYR A 85 -3.60 11.54 2.93
N GLN A 86 -3.74 10.47 2.20
CA GLN A 86 -4.28 9.21 2.68
C GLN A 86 -3.28 8.09 2.44
N LEU A 87 -3.06 7.25 3.45
CA LEU A 87 -2.14 6.13 3.34
C LEU A 87 -2.70 5.02 2.43
N TRP A 88 -1.83 4.43 1.61
CA TRP A 88 -2.16 3.21 0.86
C TRP A 88 -2.21 1.98 1.74
N ASP A 89 -1.37 1.93 2.75
CA ASP A 89 -1.20 0.76 3.60
C ASP A 89 -0.80 1.17 5.02
N TYR A 90 -1.29 0.45 6.01
CA TYR A 90 -0.99 0.68 7.42
C TYR A 90 0.01 -0.34 7.97
N GLY A 91 0.56 -1.22 7.12
CA GLY A 91 1.59 -2.19 7.47
C GLY A 91 2.98 -1.56 7.53
N PHE A 92 3.96 -2.37 7.89
CA PHE A 92 5.35 -1.93 8.08
C PHE A 92 6.22 -2.03 6.83
N ASP A 93 5.82 -2.77 5.80
CA ASP A 93 6.59 -3.01 4.58
C ASP A 93 5.76 -2.68 3.34
N PHE A 94 5.60 -1.40 3.06
CA PHE A 94 4.90 -0.93 1.87
C PHE A 94 5.50 0.39 1.40
N TYR A 95 6.24 0.37 0.28
CA TYR A 95 6.89 1.57 -0.24
C TYR A 95 6.90 1.62 -1.76
N ALA A 96 7.08 2.82 -2.32
CA ALA A 96 7.24 3.11 -3.75
C ALA A 96 6.15 2.45 -4.63
N PRO A 97 4.85 2.58 -4.31
CA PRO A 97 3.79 2.02 -5.13
C PRO A 97 3.76 2.65 -6.51
N GLN A 98 3.47 1.82 -7.51
CA GLN A 98 3.24 2.25 -8.89
C GLN A 98 1.99 1.57 -9.42
N SER A 99 1.24 2.29 -10.26
CA SER A 99 0.02 1.77 -10.86
C SER A 99 0.16 1.57 -12.37
N PHE A 100 -0.71 0.76 -12.91
CA PHE A 100 -0.92 0.66 -14.34
C PHE A 100 -2.38 0.34 -14.65
N GLN A 101 -2.81 0.72 -15.84
CA GLN A 101 -4.13 0.34 -16.33
C GLN A 101 -4.04 -0.99 -17.07
N ALA A 102 -4.80 -1.97 -16.61
CA ALA A 102 -4.94 -3.26 -17.28
C ALA A 102 -5.79 -3.10 -18.56
N GLU A 103 -5.71 -4.06 -19.48
CA GLU A 103 -6.44 -4.03 -20.76
C GLU A 103 -7.97 -3.95 -20.58
N ASP A 104 -8.49 -4.46 -19.49
CA ASP A 104 -9.92 -4.40 -19.13
C ASP A 104 -10.33 -3.13 -18.39
N GLY A 105 -9.43 -2.15 -18.28
CA GLY A 105 -9.68 -0.84 -17.70
C GLY A 105 -9.46 -0.74 -16.20
N ARG A 106 -9.20 -1.85 -15.50
CA ARG A 106 -8.87 -1.82 -14.06
C ARG A 106 -7.56 -1.09 -13.81
N ILE A 107 -7.47 -0.42 -12.69
CA ILE A 107 -6.21 0.15 -12.20
C ILE A 107 -5.62 -0.83 -11.19
N ILE A 108 -4.40 -1.25 -11.45
CA ILE A 108 -3.67 -2.22 -10.63
C ILE A 108 -2.50 -1.51 -9.97
N LEU A 109 -2.38 -1.68 -8.66
CA LEU A 109 -1.30 -1.13 -7.83
C LEU A 109 -0.37 -2.25 -7.35
N LEU A 110 0.92 -2.00 -7.46
CA LEU A 110 1.98 -2.83 -6.89
C LEU A 110 2.89 -1.94 -6.04
N ALA A 111 3.43 -2.49 -4.97
CA ALA A 111 4.41 -1.80 -4.15
C ALA A 111 5.55 -2.74 -3.77
N TRP A 112 6.66 -2.18 -3.36
CA TRP A 112 7.74 -2.92 -2.74
C TRP A 112 7.34 -3.28 -1.30
N MET A 113 7.40 -4.57 -0.96
CA MET A 113 7.34 -5.05 0.42
C MET A 113 8.71 -4.86 1.07
N GLY A 114 8.95 -3.63 1.50
CA GLY A 114 10.17 -3.18 2.11
C GLY A 114 10.07 -1.72 2.53
N MET A 115 11.14 -1.24 3.17
CA MET A 115 11.26 0.15 3.59
C MET A 115 12.74 0.56 3.47
N PRO A 116 13.05 1.69 2.81
CA PRO A 116 14.42 2.17 2.76
C PRO A 116 14.87 2.74 4.11
N ASP A 117 16.18 2.88 4.29
CA ASP A 117 16.81 3.52 5.44
C ASP A 117 16.44 2.94 6.81
N CYS A 118 16.08 1.66 6.85
CA CYS A 118 15.89 0.91 8.09
C CYS A 118 17.22 0.28 8.51
N GLU A 119 17.74 0.66 9.66
CA GLU A 119 19.05 0.19 10.15
C GLU A 119 19.11 -1.33 10.39
N GLU A 120 17.98 -1.95 10.76
CA GLU A 120 17.87 -3.37 11.08
C GLU A 120 17.09 -4.16 10.01
N TYR A 121 16.99 -3.61 8.80
CA TYR A 121 16.21 -4.24 7.75
C TYR A 121 16.97 -5.37 7.09
N GLY A 122 16.68 -6.59 7.48
CA GLY A 122 17.23 -7.77 6.87
C GLY A 122 16.33 -8.98 7.02
N ASN A 123 15.97 -9.60 5.91
CA ASN A 123 15.30 -10.88 5.92
C ASN A 123 16.34 -12.00 5.82
N ILE A 124 16.89 -12.41 6.96
CA ILE A 124 17.97 -13.39 7.04
C ILE A 124 17.61 -14.71 6.36
N SER A 125 16.35 -15.16 6.47
CA SER A 125 15.92 -16.40 5.85
C SER A 125 16.00 -16.35 4.32
N THR A 126 15.53 -15.28 3.68
CA THR A 126 15.59 -15.14 2.22
C THR A 126 16.98 -14.79 1.72
N ILE A 127 17.77 -14.06 2.49
CA ILE A 127 19.17 -13.76 2.16
C ILE A 127 19.99 -15.06 2.10
N ARG A 128 19.77 -16.02 3.00
CA ARG A 128 20.41 -17.34 2.96
C ARG A 128 20.06 -18.14 1.71
N GLU A 129 18.86 -17.92 1.15
CA GLU A 129 18.38 -18.50 -0.11
C GLU A 129 18.86 -17.71 -1.35
N GLY A 130 19.63 -16.66 -1.18
CA GLY A 130 20.21 -15.86 -2.26
C GLY A 130 19.30 -14.77 -2.85
N TRP A 131 18.24 -14.38 -2.15
CA TRP A 131 17.36 -13.28 -2.59
C TRP A 131 16.89 -12.42 -1.42
N GLN A 132 16.48 -11.21 -1.73
CA GLN A 132 15.90 -10.25 -0.80
C GLN A 132 14.88 -9.39 -1.53
N HIS A 133 13.88 -8.92 -0.77
CA HIS A 133 12.76 -8.11 -1.22
C HIS A 133 11.75 -8.86 -2.10
N CYS A 134 10.53 -8.35 -2.09
CA CYS A 134 9.47 -8.82 -2.98
C CYS A 134 8.50 -7.67 -3.24
N PHE A 135 7.63 -7.88 -4.23
CA PHE A 135 6.47 -7.03 -4.43
C PHE A 135 5.29 -7.51 -3.59
N THR A 136 4.38 -6.59 -3.28
CA THR A 136 3.05 -6.96 -2.78
C THR A 136 2.30 -7.80 -3.81
N PHE A 137 1.27 -8.51 -3.39
CA PHE A 137 0.28 -8.97 -4.36
C PHE A 137 -0.28 -7.77 -5.13
N PRO A 138 -0.54 -7.94 -6.46
CA PRO A 138 -1.23 -6.91 -7.23
C PRO A 138 -2.60 -6.61 -6.63
N ARG A 139 -2.91 -5.32 -6.48
CA ARG A 139 -4.15 -4.83 -5.87
C ARG A 139 -4.96 -4.07 -6.90
N GLU A 140 -6.18 -4.49 -7.15
CA GLU A 140 -7.15 -3.74 -7.93
C GLU A 140 -7.69 -2.59 -7.09
N LEU A 141 -7.65 -1.36 -7.65
CA LEU A 141 -8.18 -0.16 -7.02
C LEU A 141 -9.61 0.11 -7.50
N TYR A 142 -10.47 0.54 -6.60
CA TYR A 142 -11.83 0.98 -6.90
C TYR A 142 -12.30 2.04 -5.90
N LYS A 143 -13.21 2.91 -6.33
CA LYS A 143 -13.78 3.94 -5.46
C LYS A 143 -15.05 3.44 -4.78
N LYS A 144 -15.14 3.58 -3.47
CA LYS A 144 -16.33 3.27 -2.69
C LYS A 144 -16.48 4.25 -1.53
N ASP A 145 -17.68 4.79 -1.34
CA ASP A 145 -18.02 5.69 -0.23
C ASP A 145 -17.02 6.88 -0.08
N GLY A 146 -16.58 7.44 -1.22
CA GLY A 146 -15.65 8.56 -1.26
C GLY A 146 -14.20 8.22 -0.97
N LYS A 147 -13.85 6.93 -0.84
CA LYS A 147 -12.48 6.43 -0.58
C LYS A 147 -12.00 5.55 -1.71
N ILE A 148 -10.70 5.45 -1.87
CA ILE A 148 -10.10 4.41 -2.71
C ILE A 148 -9.92 3.16 -1.86
N CYS A 149 -10.56 2.10 -2.33
CA CYS A 149 -10.48 0.77 -1.75
C CYS A 149 -9.56 -0.11 -2.58
N GLN A 150 -9.02 -1.14 -1.97
CA GLN A 150 -8.10 -2.08 -2.58
C GLN A 150 -8.60 -3.50 -2.35
N ARG A 151 -8.37 -4.37 -3.34
CA ARG A 151 -8.58 -5.81 -3.20
C ARG A 151 -7.52 -6.56 -4.00
N PRO A 152 -7.13 -7.78 -3.59
CA PRO A 152 -6.29 -8.61 -4.42
C PRO A 152 -6.91 -8.81 -5.80
N VAL A 153 -6.08 -8.83 -6.84
CA VAL A 153 -6.58 -9.06 -8.20
C VAL A 153 -7.26 -10.42 -8.30
N ARG A 154 -8.37 -10.48 -9.05
CA ARG A 154 -9.17 -11.72 -9.21
C ARG A 154 -8.40 -12.88 -9.85
N GLU A 155 -7.33 -12.61 -10.57
CA GLU A 155 -6.47 -13.61 -11.19
C GLU A 155 -5.81 -14.54 -10.16
N LEU A 156 -5.68 -14.12 -8.90
CA LEU A 156 -5.16 -14.96 -7.82
C LEU A 156 -6.11 -16.12 -7.47
N GLU A 157 -7.41 -16.00 -7.75
CA GLU A 157 -8.39 -17.06 -7.49
C GLU A 157 -8.10 -18.34 -8.30
N GLN A 158 -7.49 -18.23 -9.47
CA GLN A 158 -7.09 -19.39 -10.27
C GLN A 158 -5.99 -20.25 -9.61
N TRP A 159 -5.26 -19.71 -8.65
CA TRP A 159 -4.21 -20.42 -7.92
C TRP A 159 -4.74 -21.18 -6.72
N LYS A 160 -5.99 -21.01 -6.39
CA LYS A 160 -6.66 -21.71 -5.31
C LYS A 160 -6.72 -23.21 -5.61
N LYS A 161 -6.10 -24.01 -4.77
CA LYS A 161 -6.04 -25.48 -4.93
C LYS A 161 -7.07 -26.22 -4.09
N ALA A 162 -7.44 -25.67 -2.95
CA ALA A 162 -8.41 -26.21 -2.04
C ALA A 162 -9.10 -25.11 -1.25
N GLU A 163 -10.33 -25.36 -0.83
CA GLU A 163 -11.09 -24.48 0.05
C GLU A 163 -11.65 -25.28 1.21
N ARG A 164 -11.60 -24.70 2.39
CA ARG A 164 -12.27 -25.22 3.60
C ARG A 164 -13.07 -24.09 4.21
N GLU A 165 -14.28 -24.40 4.63
CA GLU A 165 -15.12 -23.51 5.41
C GLU A 165 -15.53 -24.19 6.69
N GLU A 166 -15.27 -23.55 7.82
CA GLU A 166 -15.61 -24.06 9.14
C GLU A 166 -16.26 -22.94 9.97
N ARG A 167 -17.04 -23.35 10.94
CA ARG A 167 -17.60 -22.42 11.93
C ARG A 167 -16.83 -22.53 13.23
N ASP A 168 -16.55 -21.39 13.82
CA ASP A 168 -15.95 -21.21 15.14
C ASP A 168 -14.47 -21.62 15.25
N TYR A 169 -14.04 -22.66 14.56
CA TYR A 169 -12.68 -23.15 14.62
C TYR A 169 -12.24 -23.83 13.33
N LEU A 170 -11.09 -23.46 12.79
CA LEU A 170 -10.44 -24.12 11.65
C LEU A 170 -8.99 -24.46 12.01
N SER A 171 -8.61 -25.70 11.77
CA SER A 171 -7.21 -26.15 11.76
C SER A 171 -6.85 -26.70 10.40
N ALA A 172 -5.71 -26.27 9.85
CA ALA A 172 -5.17 -26.78 8.61
C ALA A 172 -3.66 -27.02 8.77
N GLU A 173 -3.23 -28.25 8.51
CA GLU A 173 -1.84 -28.64 8.58
C GLU A 173 -1.22 -28.70 7.19
N GLY A 174 0.09 -28.37 7.08
CA GLY A 174 0.89 -28.50 5.87
C GLY A 174 0.64 -27.45 4.80
N ALA A 175 -0.26 -26.50 5.00
CA ALA A 175 -0.44 -25.37 4.10
C ALA A 175 0.69 -24.34 4.30
N LYS A 176 1.40 -24.01 3.21
CA LYS A 176 2.45 -22.98 3.23
C LYS A 176 1.99 -21.63 2.65
N VAL A 177 0.92 -21.66 1.87
CA VAL A 177 0.30 -20.47 1.26
C VAL A 177 -1.22 -20.59 1.42
N TYR A 178 -1.85 -19.56 1.96
CA TYR A 178 -3.28 -19.55 2.23
C TYR A 178 -3.89 -18.16 2.09
N ASP A 179 -5.15 -18.12 1.72
CA ASP A 179 -6.05 -16.99 1.83
C ASP A 179 -7.06 -17.30 2.95
N ILE A 180 -7.13 -16.46 3.96
CA ILE A 180 -8.02 -16.67 5.10
C ILE A 180 -9.08 -15.56 5.09
N ARG A 181 -10.34 -15.97 5.00
CA ARG A 181 -11.49 -15.06 5.09
C ARG A 181 -12.28 -15.37 6.35
N VAL A 182 -12.36 -14.40 7.22
CA VAL A 182 -13.17 -14.50 8.43
C VAL A 182 -14.35 -13.56 8.31
N SER A 183 -15.57 -14.09 8.41
CA SER A 183 -16.80 -13.32 8.26
C SER A 183 -17.79 -13.64 9.38
N GLY A 184 -18.78 -12.77 9.55
CA GLY A 184 -19.86 -12.99 10.51
C GLY A 184 -19.42 -13.04 11.98
N ILE A 185 -18.31 -12.37 12.32
CA ILE A 185 -17.80 -12.31 13.69
C ILE A 185 -18.84 -11.64 14.59
N LYS A 186 -19.52 -12.46 15.42
CA LYS A 186 -20.48 -11.98 16.41
C LYS A 186 -19.87 -11.77 17.79
N ALA A 187 -18.71 -12.39 18.04
CA ALA A 187 -17.95 -12.23 19.26
C ALA A 187 -17.05 -10.98 19.17
N ASN A 188 -16.82 -10.34 20.28
CA ASN A 188 -15.87 -9.21 20.35
C ASN A 188 -14.40 -9.64 20.28
N ARG A 189 -14.14 -10.88 19.88
CA ARG A 189 -12.80 -11.45 19.84
C ARG A 189 -12.67 -12.46 18.70
N PHE A 190 -11.54 -12.37 18.00
CA PHE A 190 -11.07 -13.31 17.01
C PHE A 190 -9.57 -13.53 17.22
N ARG A 191 -9.09 -14.76 17.06
CA ARG A 191 -7.67 -15.09 17.11
C ARG A 191 -7.33 -16.12 16.03
N ALA A 192 -6.28 -15.86 15.26
CA ALA A 192 -5.69 -16.82 14.35
C ALA A 192 -4.19 -16.93 14.62
N VAL A 193 -3.68 -18.16 14.61
CA VAL A 193 -2.26 -18.46 14.68
C VAL A 193 -1.88 -19.11 13.37
N LEU A 194 -0.93 -18.51 12.66
CA LEU A 194 -0.48 -18.93 11.35
C LEU A 194 0.97 -19.42 11.45
N GLY A 195 1.13 -20.73 11.33
CA GLY A 195 2.40 -21.36 11.67
C GLY A 195 2.73 -21.24 13.16
N GLU A 196 4.01 -21.14 13.45
CA GLU A 196 4.52 -20.92 14.82
C GLU A 196 4.87 -19.45 15.08
N GLU A 197 4.72 -18.59 14.08
CA GLU A 197 5.37 -17.25 14.06
C GLU A 197 4.40 -16.08 14.01
N LEU A 198 3.18 -16.24 13.47
CA LEU A 198 2.26 -15.13 13.27
C LEU A 198 0.97 -15.27 14.05
N LEU A 199 0.75 -14.35 14.95
CA LEU A 199 -0.50 -14.16 15.68
C LEU A 199 -1.29 -13.00 15.10
N LEU A 200 -2.55 -13.25 14.75
CA LEU A 200 -3.55 -12.25 14.43
C LEU A 200 -4.63 -12.26 15.53
N GLU A 201 -4.86 -11.14 16.16
CA GLU A 201 -5.90 -11.02 17.18
C GLU A 201 -6.76 -9.77 16.94
N TYR A 202 -8.08 -9.94 16.98
CA TYR A 202 -9.03 -8.85 17.07
C TYR A 202 -9.73 -8.95 18.44
N LYS A 203 -9.75 -7.84 19.17
CA LYS A 203 -10.40 -7.77 20.46
C LYS A 203 -10.94 -6.35 20.70
N GLU A 204 -12.25 -6.23 20.94
CA GLU A 204 -12.91 -4.98 21.36
C GLU A 204 -12.59 -3.76 20.45
N GLY A 205 -12.55 -3.96 19.15
CA GLY A 205 -12.25 -2.91 18.17
C GLY A 205 -10.77 -2.77 17.79
N TYR A 206 -9.86 -3.48 18.45
CA TYR A 206 -8.43 -3.45 18.16
C TYR A 206 -8.03 -4.70 17.36
N PHE A 207 -7.25 -4.47 16.31
CA PHE A 207 -6.58 -5.53 15.57
C PHE A 207 -5.09 -5.52 15.88
N ARG A 208 -4.55 -6.67 16.27
CA ARG A 208 -3.12 -6.87 16.56
C ARG A 208 -2.57 -7.92 15.63
N MET A 209 -1.41 -7.65 15.05
CA MET A 209 -0.58 -8.61 14.34
C MET A 209 0.78 -8.65 15.03
N GLU A 210 1.23 -9.85 15.36
CA GLU A 210 2.48 -10.07 16.07
C GLU A 210 3.23 -11.26 15.48
N PHE A 211 4.53 -11.06 15.26
CA PHE A 211 5.45 -12.13 14.89
C PHE A 211 6.20 -12.56 16.16
N GLU A 212 6.09 -13.83 16.52
CA GLU A 212 6.66 -14.35 17.79
C GLU A 212 8.16 -14.66 17.74
N ASN A 213 8.79 -14.77 16.59
CA ASN A 213 10.24 -15.02 16.48
C ASN A 213 10.84 -14.17 15.36
N ARG A 214 11.37 -13.02 15.72
CA ARG A 214 12.30 -12.26 14.90
C ARG A 214 13.70 -12.44 15.47
N ASP A 215 14.40 -13.49 15.07
CA ASP A 215 15.85 -13.60 15.18
C ASP A 215 16.50 -13.09 13.89
#